data_861eba06efe3bce84d4c98f0c23cce91
#
_entry.id   861eba06efe3bce84d4c98f0c23cce91
#
_cell.length_a   1.000
_cell.length_b   1.000
_cell.length_c   1.000
_cell.angle_alpha   90.00
_cell.angle_beta   90.00
_cell.angle_gamma   90.00
#
_symmetry.space_group_name_H-M   'P 1'
#
loop_
_entity.id
_entity.type
_entity.pdbx_description
1 polymer ?
#
loop_
_entity_poly.entity_id
_entity_poly.type
_entity_poly.pdbx_seq_one_letter_code
_entity_poly.pdbx_strand_id
1 'polypeptide(L)'
;MSNKVDYEAIKQQEQHIGNVASKMVQSRITQQLRAYGLIDTHKLEKSIKTKPVMGELRLFRISTRMARYGYILQHGVNDERTGHTRHNEKSKLFYTVKEHRMMMQGKSFITEGIENSGAFEYLFNEIGKLRMKEIPIAFNGANIDIK
;
A
#
# COMPACT_ATOMS: atom_id res chain seq x y z
N MET A 1 42.59 -7.56 0.78
CA MET A 1 41.29 -7.87 1.46
C MET A 1 40.20 -7.71 0.45
N SER A 2 39.52 -8.80 0.10
CA SER A 2 38.43 -8.77 -0.89
C SER A 2 37.24 -8.04 -0.26
N ASN A 3 36.93 -6.84 -0.74
CA ASN A 3 35.68 -6.12 -0.40
C ASN A 3 34.50 -6.88 -1.04
N LYS A 4 34.11 -8.01 -0.47
CA LYS A 4 32.86 -8.65 -0.85
C LYS A 4 31.70 -7.73 -0.45
N VAL A 5 30.84 -7.41 -1.40
CA VAL A 5 29.60 -6.71 -1.13
C VAL A 5 28.78 -7.57 -0.16
N ASP A 6 28.47 -7.05 1.00
CA ASP A 6 27.62 -7.74 1.96
C ASP A 6 26.15 -7.54 1.55
N TYR A 7 25.66 -8.45 0.71
CA TYR A 7 24.28 -8.42 0.20
C TYR A 7 23.21 -8.54 1.29
N GLU A 8 23.51 -9.23 2.39
CA GLU A 8 22.59 -9.35 3.51
C GLU A 8 22.44 -8.02 4.25
N ALA A 9 23.54 -7.31 4.48
CA ALA A 9 23.48 -5.97 5.08
C ALA A 9 22.69 -4.99 4.21
N ILE A 10 22.89 -5.03 2.89
CA ILE A 10 22.15 -4.20 1.94
C ILE A 10 20.67 -4.54 1.97
N LYS A 11 20.30 -5.82 1.94
CA LYS A 11 18.93 -6.29 2.01
C LYS A 11 18.22 -5.82 3.30
N GLN A 12 18.90 -5.90 4.43
CA GLN A 12 18.37 -5.41 5.71
C GLN A 12 18.15 -3.90 5.69
N GLN A 13 19.07 -3.13 5.10
CA GLN A 13 18.92 -1.68 4.95
C GLN A 13 17.74 -1.33 4.06
N GLU A 14 17.57 -2.00 2.92
CA GLU A 14 16.41 -1.78 2.05
C GLU A 14 15.09 -2.20 2.70
N GLN A 15 15.11 -3.28 3.47
CA GLN A 15 13.94 -3.68 4.24
C GLN A 15 13.57 -2.63 5.29
N HIS A 16 14.55 -2.04 5.95
CA HIS A 16 14.33 -0.94 6.88
C HIS A 16 13.73 0.28 6.19
N ILE A 17 14.29 0.70 5.06
CA ILE A 17 13.78 1.79 4.24
C ILE A 17 12.34 1.50 3.79
N GLY A 18 12.08 0.28 3.31
CA GLY A 18 10.74 -0.17 2.92
C GLY A 18 9.75 -0.13 4.08
N ASN A 19 10.16 -0.49 5.29
CA ASN A 19 9.32 -0.42 6.50
C ASN A 19 8.95 1.03 6.84
N VAL A 20 9.91 1.96 6.78
CA VAL A 20 9.65 3.39 7.03
C VAL A 20 8.67 3.94 5.99
N ALA A 21 8.94 3.72 4.71
CA ALA A 21 8.06 4.16 3.63
C ALA A 21 6.64 3.56 3.75
N SER A 22 6.54 2.28 4.13
CA SER A 22 5.25 1.62 4.36
C SER A 22 4.44 2.28 5.47
N LYS A 23 5.09 2.69 6.56
CA LYS A 23 4.45 3.42 7.66
C LYS A 23 3.98 4.81 7.22
N MET A 24 4.77 5.52 6.40
CA MET A 24 4.38 6.82 5.84
C MET A 24 3.11 6.69 5.01
N VAL A 25 3.06 5.74 4.08
CA VAL A 25 1.88 5.46 3.24
C VAL A 25 0.67 5.08 4.10
N GLN A 26 0.83 4.16 5.05
CA GLN A 26 -0.28 3.72 5.92
C GLN A 26 -0.84 4.87 6.73
N SER A 27 0.02 5.67 7.34
CA SER A 27 -0.37 6.83 8.15
C SER A 27 -1.15 7.85 7.29
N ARG A 28 -0.66 8.13 6.08
CA ARG A 28 -1.29 9.11 5.19
C ARG A 28 -2.65 8.64 4.66
N ILE A 29 -2.77 7.38 4.24
CA ILE A 29 -4.07 6.81 3.84
C ILE A 29 -5.06 6.88 5.00
N THR A 30 -4.64 6.54 6.22
CA THR A 30 -5.48 6.65 7.41
C THR A 30 -5.91 8.09 7.69
N GLN A 31 -5.01 9.04 7.52
CA GLN A 31 -5.31 10.46 7.68
C GLN A 31 -6.32 10.95 6.64
N GLN A 32 -6.16 10.56 5.37
CA GLN A 32 -7.11 10.88 4.31
C GLN A 32 -8.49 10.24 4.56
N LEU A 33 -8.50 8.99 5.01
CA LEU A 33 -9.75 8.31 5.39
C LEU A 33 -10.52 9.09 6.45
N ARG A 34 -9.81 9.64 7.44
CA ARG A 34 -10.39 10.51 8.49
C ARG A 34 -10.87 11.84 7.92
N ALA A 35 -10.07 12.47 7.06
CA ALA A 35 -10.43 13.75 6.44
C ALA A 35 -11.69 13.66 5.60
N TYR A 36 -11.93 12.52 4.93
CA TYR A 36 -13.17 12.25 4.20
C TYR A 36 -14.36 11.84 5.08
N GLY A 37 -14.18 11.75 6.40
CA GLY A 37 -15.24 11.34 7.34
C GLY A 37 -15.71 9.89 7.15
N LEU A 38 -14.88 9.03 6.57
CA LEU A 38 -15.22 7.64 6.24
C LEU A 38 -15.01 6.67 7.41
N ILE A 39 -14.94 7.19 8.63
CA ILE A 39 -14.75 6.40 9.85
C ILE A 39 -16.07 6.29 10.58
N ASP A 40 -16.77 5.17 10.37
CA ASP A 40 -17.96 4.83 11.14
C ASP A 40 -17.60 3.91 12.33
N THR A 41 -17.01 2.75 12.05
CA THR A 41 -16.74 1.73 13.08
C THR A 41 -15.25 1.50 13.35
N HIS A 42 -14.35 2.32 12.84
CA HIS A 42 -12.89 2.12 12.85
C HIS A 42 -12.40 0.79 12.26
N LYS A 43 -13.31 -0.06 11.74
CA LYS A 43 -12.94 -1.35 11.14
C LYS A 43 -12.09 -1.19 9.89
N LEU A 44 -12.44 -0.22 9.04
CA LEU A 44 -11.66 0.06 7.83
C LEU A 44 -10.27 0.55 8.20
N GLU A 45 -10.18 1.52 9.07
CA GLU A 45 -8.91 2.07 9.56
C GLU A 45 -7.98 0.99 10.10
N LYS A 46 -8.49 0.13 10.98
CA LYS A 46 -7.73 -0.99 11.57
C LYS A 46 -7.36 -2.06 10.53
N SER A 47 -8.08 -2.16 9.42
CA SER A 47 -7.80 -3.11 8.35
C SER A 47 -6.68 -2.67 7.41
N ILE A 48 -6.33 -1.38 7.39
CA ILE A 48 -5.27 -0.83 6.53
C ILE A 48 -3.93 -1.32 7.05
N LYS A 49 -3.25 -2.13 6.23
CA LYS A 49 -1.92 -2.66 6.53
C LYS A 49 -1.04 -2.48 5.30
N THR A 50 0.06 -1.77 5.48
CA THR A 50 1.05 -1.54 4.43
C THR A 50 2.35 -2.21 4.83
N LYS A 51 2.94 -2.99 3.92
CA LYS A 51 4.17 -3.73 4.15
C LYS A 51 5.09 -3.65 2.93
N PRO A 52 6.42 -3.60 3.14
CA PRO A 52 7.37 -3.82 2.06
C PRO A 52 7.35 -5.28 1.64
N VAL A 53 7.51 -5.53 0.37
CA VAL A 53 7.71 -6.86 -0.20
C VAL A 53 9.12 -6.90 -0.76
N MET A 54 9.94 -7.76 -0.16
CA MET A 54 11.32 -7.97 -0.60
C MET A 54 11.36 -9.01 -1.71
N GLY A 55 12.20 -8.76 -2.72
CA GLY A 55 12.66 -9.79 -3.64
C GLY A 55 13.83 -10.58 -3.02
N GLU A 56 14.58 -11.31 -3.84
CA GLU A 56 15.72 -12.09 -3.34
C GLU A 56 16.75 -11.21 -2.64
N LEU A 57 17.13 -10.08 -3.25
CA LEU A 57 18.18 -9.19 -2.76
C LEU A 57 17.70 -7.74 -2.51
N ARG A 58 16.53 -7.37 -3.02
CA ARG A 58 16.13 -5.96 -3.13
C ARG A 58 14.67 -5.74 -2.73
N LEU A 59 14.36 -4.50 -2.34
CA LEU A 59 12.97 -4.07 -2.19
C LEU A 59 12.28 -4.10 -3.56
N PHE A 60 11.22 -4.91 -3.65
CA PHE A 60 10.46 -5.08 -4.90
C PHE A 60 9.28 -4.12 -5.00
N ARG A 61 8.48 -4.02 -3.93
CA ARG A 61 7.30 -3.16 -3.89
C ARG A 61 6.84 -2.89 -2.46
N ILE A 62 5.99 -1.88 -2.31
CA ILE A 62 5.18 -1.66 -1.11
C ILE A 62 3.76 -2.13 -1.41
N SER A 63 3.19 -2.96 -0.55
CA SER A 63 1.85 -3.52 -0.72
C SER A 63 0.94 -3.03 0.40
N THR A 64 -0.18 -2.44 0.03
CA THR A 64 -1.24 -2.04 0.97
C THR A 64 -2.43 -2.98 0.84
N ARG A 65 -2.93 -3.46 1.96
CA ARG A 65 -4.13 -4.29 2.06
C ARG A 65 -5.12 -3.61 3.00
N MET A 66 -6.39 -3.74 2.68
CA MET A 66 -7.49 -3.24 3.51
C MET A 66 -8.75 -4.06 3.30
N ALA A 67 -9.77 -3.83 4.10
CA ALA A 67 -11.09 -4.45 3.90
C ALA A 67 -11.65 -4.10 2.52
N ARG A 68 -12.34 -5.08 1.88
CA ARG A 68 -12.84 -4.95 0.50
C ARG A 68 -13.68 -3.69 0.27
N TYR A 69 -14.49 -3.30 1.24
CA TYR A 69 -15.32 -2.11 1.11
C TYR A 69 -14.52 -0.80 1.04
N GLY A 70 -13.25 -0.77 1.49
CA GLY A 70 -12.36 0.37 1.29
C GLY A 70 -12.09 0.65 -0.19
N TYR A 71 -11.92 -0.38 -0.99
CA TYR A 71 -11.78 -0.23 -2.46
C TYR A 71 -13.08 0.25 -3.10
N ILE A 72 -14.22 -0.21 -2.59
CA ILE A 72 -15.54 0.25 -3.02
C ILE A 72 -15.71 1.75 -2.72
N LEU A 73 -15.29 2.20 -1.53
CA LEU A 73 -15.31 3.62 -1.16
C LEU A 73 -14.38 4.46 -2.05
N GLN A 74 -13.22 3.93 -2.42
CA GLN A 74 -12.25 4.60 -3.31
C GLN A 74 -12.85 4.86 -4.70
N HIS A 75 -13.47 3.84 -5.29
CA HIS A 75 -13.93 3.89 -6.69
C HIS A 75 -15.40 4.30 -6.83
N GLY A 76 -16.15 4.20 -5.74
CA GLY A 76 -17.59 4.40 -5.78
C GLY A 76 -18.34 3.17 -6.31
N VAL A 77 -19.64 3.31 -6.42
CA VAL A 77 -20.55 2.29 -6.99
C VAL A 77 -21.59 2.98 -7.84
N ASN A 78 -21.80 2.45 -9.03
CA ASN A 78 -22.92 2.79 -9.88
C ASN A 78 -23.50 1.49 -10.43
N ASP A 79 -24.38 0.87 -9.67
CA ASP A 79 -24.91 -0.45 -9.98
C ASP A 79 -26.42 -0.50 -9.77
N GLU A 80 -27.08 -1.25 -10.63
CA GLU A 80 -28.52 -1.55 -10.53
C GLU A 80 -28.67 -2.88 -9.81
N ARG A 81 -29.33 -2.84 -8.66
CA ARG A 81 -29.59 -4.04 -7.87
C ARG A 81 -31.00 -4.53 -8.17
N THR A 82 -31.08 -5.74 -8.71
CA THR A 82 -32.35 -6.44 -8.93
C THR A 82 -33.09 -6.68 -7.62
N GLY A 83 -34.41 -6.56 -7.65
CA GLY A 83 -35.24 -6.88 -6.52
C GLY A 83 -35.10 -8.36 -6.12
N HIS A 84 -35.12 -8.62 -4.84
CA HIS A 84 -35.08 -9.98 -4.30
C HIS A 84 -35.78 -10.06 -2.96
N THR A 85 -36.25 -11.26 -2.63
CA THR A 85 -36.88 -11.53 -1.33
C THR A 85 -35.82 -11.97 -0.33
N ARG A 86 -35.81 -11.35 0.84
CA ARG A 86 -34.97 -11.74 1.97
C ARG A 86 -35.79 -12.33 3.10
N HIS A 87 -35.26 -13.34 3.73
CA HIS A 87 -35.78 -13.91 4.97
C HIS A 87 -35.00 -13.36 6.15
N ASN A 88 -35.70 -12.80 7.12
CA ASN A 88 -35.10 -12.39 8.36
C ASN A 88 -35.22 -13.52 9.39
N GLU A 89 -34.12 -14.18 9.69
CA GLU A 89 -34.09 -15.33 10.61
C GLU A 89 -34.58 -15.00 12.03
N LYS A 90 -34.36 -13.77 12.49
CA LYS A 90 -34.77 -13.34 13.82
C LYS A 90 -36.28 -13.07 13.93
N SER A 91 -36.85 -12.43 12.94
CA SER A 91 -38.27 -12.08 12.91
C SER A 91 -39.13 -13.09 12.17
N LYS A 92 -38.53 -14.09 11.50
CA LYS A 92 -39.18 -15.07 10.61
C LYS A 92 -40.03 -14.44 9.49
N LEU A 93 -39.80 -13.19 9.18
CA LEU A 93 -40.54 -12.44 8.16
C LEU A 93 -39.78 -12.45 6.84
N PHE A 94 -40.56 -12.57 5.75
CA PHE A 94 -40.07 -12.34 4.41
C PHE A 94 -40.35 -10.89 4.05
N TYR A 95 -39.35 -10.21 3.49
CA TYR A 95 -39.53 -8.88 2.93
C TYR A 95 -38.90 -8.78 1.54
N THR A 96 -39.57 -8.07 0.68
CA THR A 96 -39.11 -7.87 -0.70
C THR A 96 -38.30 -6.57 -0.77
N VAL A 97 -37.05 -6.69 -1.19
CA VAL A 97 -36.20 -5.55 -1.55
C VAL A 97 -36.54 -5.23 -3.01
N LYS A 98 -37.07 -4.04 -3.26
CA LYS A 98 -37.36 -3.57 -4.62
C LYS A 98 -36.07 -3.32 -5.38
N GLU A 99 -36.15 -3.42 -6.70
CA GLU A 99 -35.09 -2.95 -7.57
C GLU A 99 -34.74 -1.49 -7.27
N HIS A 100 -33.47 -1.20 -7.14
CA HIS A 100 -32.98 0.15 -6.86
C HIS A 100 -31.62 0.37 -7.45
N ARG A 101 -31.36 1.56 -7.92
CA ARG A 101 -30.05 2.00 -8.34
C ARG A 101 -29.25 2.45 -7.12
N MET A 102 -28.07 1.87 -6.92
CA MET A 102 -27.14 2.29 -5.90
C MET A 102 -26.07 3.19 -6.55
N MET A 103 -26.07 4.46 -6.18
CA MET A 103 -25.04 5.41 -6.61
C MET A 103 -24.27 5.87 -5.39
N MET A 104 -22.96 5.69 -5.43
CA MET A 104 -22.04 6.22 -4.44
C MET A 104 -20.82 6.78 -5.16
N GLN A 105 -20.55 8.07 -4.95
CA GLN A 105 -19.38 8.71 -5.51
C GLN A 105 -18.12 8.18 -4.83
N GLY A 106 -17.11 7.84 -5.62
CA GLY A 106 -15.80 7.44 -5.10
C GLY A 106 -15.10 8.57 -4.35
N LYS A 107 -14.26 8.19 -3.39
CA LYS A 107 -13.42 9.09 -2.59
C LYS A 107 -11.98 8.67 -2.75
N SER A 108 -11.16 9.50 -3.38
CA SER A 108 -9.76 9.19 -3.77
C SER A 108 -8.77 9.09 -2.60
N PHE A 109 -9.22 8.66 -1.41
CA PHE A 109 -8.40 8.67 -0.20
C PHE A 109 -7.16 7.76 -0.26
N ILE A 110 -7.20 6.66 -1.03
CA ILE A 110 -6.05 5.77 -1.22
C ILE A 110 -5.03 6.46 -2.12
N THR A 111 -5.46 6.95 -3.29
CA THR A 111 -4.60 7.61 -4.26
C THR A 111 -3.95 8.85 -3.66
N GLU A 112 -4.73 9.74 -3.08
CA GLU A 112 -4.23 10.93 -2.41
C GLU A 112 -3.34 10.59 -1.21
N GLY A 113 -3.67 9.52 -0.47
CA GLY A 113 -2.85 9.03 0.63
C GLY A 113 -1.47 8.57 0.17
N ILE A 114 -1.38 7.89 -0.98
CA ILE A 114 -0.12 7.44 -1.55
C ILE A 114 0.67 8.64 -2.09
N GLU A 115 0.07 9.46 -2.93
CA GLU A 115 0.71 10.61 -3.58
C GLU A 115 1.24 11.63 -2.56
N ASN A 116 0.45 11.94 -1.54
CA ASN A 116 0.80 12.92 -0.52
C ASN A 116 1.58 12.33 0.68
N SER A 117 2.01 11.05 0.60
CA SER A 117 2.73 10.42 1.70
C SER A 117 4.18 10.86 1.84
N GLY A 118 4.80 11.40 0.77
CA GLY A 118 6.23 11.64 0.68
C GLY A 118 7.08 10.35 0.64
N ALA A 119 6.45 9.18 0.66
CA ALA A 119 7.15 7.90 0.68
C ALA A 119 7.95 7.65 -0.60
N PHE A 120 7.48 8.12 -1.73
CA PHE A 120 8.18 7.97 -3.01
C PHE A 120 9.50 8.75 -3.01
N GLU A 121 9.46 10.01 -2.59
CA GLU A 121 10.66 10.84 -2.47
C GLU A 121 11.66 10.26 -1.46
N TYR A 122 11.17 9.81 -0.31
CA TYR A 122 11.98 9.14 0.69
C TYR A 122 12.65 7.89 0.12
N LEU A 123 11.90 7.00 -0.55
CA LEU A 123 12.44 5.79 -1.18
C LEU A 123 13.50 6.12 -2.24
N PHE A 124 13.22 7.09 -3.10
CA PHE A 124 14.15 7.51 -4.14
C PHE A 124 15.49 7.99 -3.55
N ASN A 125 15.41 8.84 -2.53
CA ASN A 125 16.60 9.38 -1.88
C ASN A 125 17.40 8.31 -1.13
N GLU A 126 16.74 7.48 -0.31
CA GLU A 126 17.45 6.51 0.54
C GLU A 126 18.00 5.32 -0.27
N ILE A 127 17.20 4.78 -1.20
CA ILE A 127 17.69 3.72 -2.10
C ILE A 127 18.78 4.28 -3.02
N GLY A 128 18.63 5.50 -3.52
CA GLY A 128 19.66 6.16 -4.32
C GLY A 128 20.99 6.26 -3.58
N LYS A 129 20.97 6.70 -2.33
CA LYS A 129 22.20 6.74 -1.46
C LYS A 129 22.84 5.35 -1.30
N LEU A 130 22.05 4.30 -1.13
CA LEU A 130 22.59 2.93 -1.04
C LEU A 130 23.27 2.52 -2.34
N ARG A 131 22.64 2.77 -3.49
CA ARG A 131 23.24 2.45 -4.79
C ARG A 131 24.53 3.20 -5.05
N MET A 132 24.58 4.48 -4.70
CA MET A 132 25.80 5.26 -4.82
C MET A 132 26.96 4.70 -3.99
N LYS A 133 26.69 4.08 -2.85
CA LYS A 133 27.71 3.42 -2.03
C LYS A 133 28.19 2.07 -2.62
N GLU A 134 27.34 1.38 -3.35
CA GLU A 134 27.65 0.10 -3.99
C GLU A 134 28.53 0.24 -5.23
N ILE A 135 28.36 1.32 -6.00
CA ILE A 135 29.08 1.57 -7.25
C ILE A 135 30.61 1.52 -7.08
N PRO A 136 31.23 2.24 -6.13
CA PRO A 136 32.68 2.19 -5.95
C PRO A 136 33.20 0.79 -5.56
N ILE A 137 32.41 0.02 -4.78
CA ILE A 137 32.78 -1.33 -4.38
C ILE A 137 32.79 -2.26 -5.60
N ALA A 138 31.81 -2.14 -6.48
CA ALA A 138 31.75 -2.91 -7.71
C ALA A 138 32.91 -2.58 -8.66
N PHE A 139 33.26 -1.30 -8.81
CA PHE A 139 34.39 -0.87 -9.65
C PHE A 139 35.75 -1.32 -9.11
N ASN A 140 35.94 -1.29 -7.78
CA ASN A 140 37.18 -1.75 -7.16
C ASN A 140 37.36 -3.29 -7.17
N GLY A 141 36.23 -4.02 -7.35
CA GLY A 141 36.25 -5.48 -7.52
C GLY A 141 36.43 -5.95 -8.97
N ALA A 142 36.17 -5.07 -9.94
CA ALA A 142 36.41 -5.35 -11.35
C ALA A 142 37.86 -4.97 -11.69
N ASN A 143 38.76 -5.96 -11.79
CA ASN A 143 40.04 -5.76 -12.43
C ASN A 143 39.81 -5.48 -13.91
N ILE A 144 39.72 -4.21 -14.25
CA ILE A 144 39.69 -3.80 -15.67
C ILE A 144 41.14 -3.82 -16.13
N ASP A 145 41.56 -4.95 -16.66
CA ASP A 145 42.82 -5.03 -17.44
C ASP A 145 42.60 -4.27 -18.77
N ILE A 146 42.93 -3.00 -18.73
CA ILE A 146 43.05 -2.20 -19.96
C ILE A 146 44.38 -2.63 -20.65
N LYS A 147 44.25 -3.50 -21.64
CA LYS A 147 45.33 -3.77 -22.61
C LYS A 147 45.35 -2.67 -23.66
#